data_981fed693e06a610dae055465fa8412d
#
_entry.id   981fed693e06a610dae055465fa8412d
#
_cell.length_a   1.000
_cell.length_b   1.000
_cell.length_c   1.000
_cell.angle_alpha   90.00
_cell.angle_beta   90.00
_cell.angle_gamma   90.00
#
_symmetry.space_group_name_H-M   'P 1'
#
loop_
_entity.id
_entity.type
_entity.pdbx_description
1 polymer ?
#
loop_
_entity_poly.entity_id
_entity_poly.type
_entity_poly.pdbx_seq_one_letter_code
_entity_poly.pdbx_strand_id
1 'polypeptide(L)'
;EQSMLGIAVGLSLEGRIAFCYTITSFYLRAAETIGLYLDGEQLPVKLIGSGRGKDYRHDGESHFGMRAQAYLSSLNLVNLYPETKEEISDMVEEMIKNGKPSFISLKR
;
A
#
# COMPACT_ATOMS: atom_id res chain seq x y z
N GLU A 1 9.16 -7.82 -2.21
CA GLU A 1 8.07 -6.91 -2.58
C GLU A 1 7.71 -7.04 -4.05
N GLN A 2 8.68 -7.17 -4.97
CA GLN A 2 8.38 -7.34 -6.41
C GLN A 2 7.58 -8.61 -6.67
N SER A 3 8.01 -9.76 -6.14
CA SER A 3 7.30 -11.04 -6.29
C SER A 3 5.90 -10.98 -5.65
N MET A 4 5.81 -10.39 -4.46
CA MET A 4 4.54 -10.20 -3.76
C MET A 4 3.55 -9.38 -4.62
N LEU A 5 3.99 -8.25 -5.15
CA LEU A 5 3.15 -7.40 -6.01
C LEU A 5 2.80 -8.10 -7.34
N GLY A 6 3.73 -8.83 -7.95
CA GLY A 6 3.44 -9.60 -9.16
C GLY A 6 2.37 -10.67 -8.94
N ILE A 7 2.44 -11.39 -7.82
CA ILE A 7 1.40 -12.38 -7.44
C ILE A 7 0.07 -11.68 -7.19
N ALA A 8 0.07 -10.56 -6.47
CA ALA A 8 -1.15 -9.81 -6.17
C ALA A 8 -1.82 -9.25 -7.43
N VAL A 9 -1.04 -8.77 -8.40
CA VAL A 9 -1.55 -8.35 -9.72
C VAL A 9 -2.22 -9.52 -10.42
N GLY A 10 -1.57 -10.69 -10.48
CA GLY A 10 -2.14 -11.90 -11.09
C GLY A 10 -3.45 -12.33 -10.42
N LEU A 11 -3.49 -12.33 -9.09
CA LEU A 11 -4.72 -12.63 -8.32
C LEU A 11 -5.84 -11.61 -8.61
N SER A 12 -5.47 -10.33 -8.72
CA SER A 12 -6.44 -9.27 -9.02
C SER A 12 -7.05 -9.41 -10.42
N LEU A 13 -6.26 -9.83 -11.41
CA LEU A 13 -6.76 -10.13 -12.77
C LEU A 13 -7.77 -11.29 -12.77
N GLU A 14 -7.64 -12.24 -11.84
CA GLU A 14 -8.57 -13.33 -11.63
C GLU A 14 -9.77 -12.95 -10.73
N GLY A 15 -9.96 -11.66 -10.45
CA GLY A 15 -11.09 -11.16 -9.66
C GLY A 15 -10.94 -11.37 -8.14
N ARG A 16 -9.73 -11.68 -7.65
CA ARG A 16 -9.45 -11.82 -6.22
C ARG A 16 -9.06 -10.47 -5.60
N ILE A 17 -9.45 -10.24 -4.36
CA ILE A 17 -9.00 -9.10 -3.57
C ILE A 17 -7.68 -9.50 -2.90
N ALA A 18 -6.57 -8.94 -3.38
CA ALA A 18 -5.26 -9.22 -2.86
C ALA A 18 -4.79 -8.09 -1.92
N PHE A 19 -4.37 -8.48 -0.71
CA PHE A 19 -3.72 -7.57 0.25
C PHE A 19 -2.23 -7.86 0.30
N CYS A 20 -1.42 -6.82 0.10
CA CYS A 20 0.03 -6.85 0.25
C CYS A 20 0.43 -6.11 1.52
N TYR A 21 1.25 -6.73 2.37
CA TYR A 21 1.73 -6.13 3.61
C TYR A 21 3.25 -6.12 3.66
N THR A 22 3.83 -4.95 3.89
CA THR A 22 5.27 -4.78 4.13
C THR A 22 5.53 -3.48 4.90
N ILE A 23 6.78 -3.22 5.26
CA ILE A 23 7.21 -1.91 5.76
C ILE A 23 7.04 -0.89 4.62
N THR A 24 6.43 0.25 4.92
CA THR A 24 6.02 1.26 3.92
C THR A 24 7.13 1.60 2.92
N SER A 25 8.37 1.81 3.40
CA SER A 25 9.50 2.17 2.54
C SER A 25 9.83 1.11 1.48
N PHE A 26 9.51 -0.15 1.74
CA PHE A 26 9.87 -1.26 0.86
C PHE A 26 9.00 -1.35 -0.40
N TYR A 27 7.85 -0.69 -0.44
CA TYR A 27 7.07 -0.57 -1.67
C TYR A 27 7.83 0.11 -2.82
N LEU A 28 8.84 0.92 -2.52
CA LEU A 28 9.69 1.51 -3.57
C LEU A 28 10.45 0.48 -4.40
N ARG A 29 10.67 -0.75 -3.87
CA ARG A 29 11.27 -1.86 -4.63
C ARG A 29 10.38 -2.35 -5.76
N ALA A 30 9.08 -2.11 -5.67
CA ALA A 30 8.08 -2.49 -6.66
C ALA A 30 7.37 -1.28 -7.27
N ALA A 31 8.01 -0.11 -7.26
CA ALA A 31 7.41 1.14 -7.72
C ALA A 31 6.89 1.05 -9.16
N GLU A 32 7.66 0.47 -10.07
CA GLU A 32 7.24 0.29 -11.47
C GLU A 32 5.95 -0.55 -11.57
N THR A 33 5.90 -1.69 -10.88
CA THR A 33 4.71 -2.56 -10.85
C THR A 33 3.49 -1.81 -10.29
N ILE A 34 3.69 -1.06 -9.22
CA ILE A 34 2.62 -0.24 -8.63
C ILE A 34 2.15 0.84 -9.62
N GLY A 35 3.08 1.55 -10.24
CA GLY A 35 2.76 2.61 -11.21
C GLY A 35 2.03 2.07 -12.46
N LEU A 36 2.48 0.96 -13.01
CA LEU A 36 1.87 0.40 -14.22
C LEU A 36 0.51 -0.23 -13.95
N TYR A 37 0.41 -1.09 -12.95
CA TYR A 37 -0.77 -1.93 -12.74
C TYR A 37 -1.79 -1.34 -11.77
N LEU A 38 -1.35 -0.74 -10.66
CA LEU A 38 -2.29 -0.18 -9.69
C LEU A 38 -2.74 1.22 -10.12
N ASP A 39 -1.80 2.09 -10.52
CA ASP A 39 -2.13 3.43 -10.99
C ASP A 39 -2.66 3.41 -12.42
N GLY A 40 -1.90 2.86 -13.37
CA GLY A 40 -2.24 2.89 -14.80
C GLY A 40 -3.45 2.04 -15.15
N GLU A 41 -3.46 0.77 -14.77
CA GLU A 41 -4.54 -0.19 -15.06
C GLU A 41 -5.65 -0.21 -14.00
N GLN A 42 -5.48 0.52 -12.90
CA GLN A 42 -6.43 0.60 -11.78
C GLN A 42 -6.82 -0.77 -11.20
N LEU A 43 -5.88 -1.73 -11.19
CA LEU A 43 -6.13 -3.04 -10.57
C LEU A 43 -6.31 -2.89 -9.05
N PRO A 44 -7.37 -3.49 -8.46
CA PRO A 44 -7.79 -3.22 -7.08
C PRO A 44 -6.95 -3.94 -6.02
N VAL A 45 -5.64 -3.98 -6.18
CA VAL A 45 -4.70 -4.48 -5.17
C VAL A 45 -4.67 -3.53 -3.97
N LYS A 46 -4.62 -4.09 -2.76
CA LYS A 46 -4.63 -3.37 -1.49
C LYS A 46 -3.26 -3.41 -0.85
N LEU A 47 -2.66 -2.24 -0.64
CA LEU A 47 -1.35 -2.09 -0.03
C LEU A 47 -1.50 -1.72 1.44
N ILE A 48 -0.88 -2.48 2.33
CA ILE A 48 -0.80 -2.18 3.77
C ILE A 48 0.65 -1.86 4.09
N GLY A 49 0.93 -0.60 4.43
CA GLY A 49 2.27 -0.15 4.80
C GLY A 49 2.43 -0.01 6.31
N SER A 50 3.33 -0.76 6.92
CA SER A 50 3.72 -0.60 8.32
C SER A 50 4.78 0.47 8.47
N GLY A 51 4.61 1.35 9.46
CA GLY A 51 5.52 2.44 9.76
C GLY A 51 5.26 3.68 8.92
N ARG A 52 4.79 4.74 9.59
CA ARG A 52 4.52 6.05 9.01
C ARG A 52 5.69 7.01 9.31
N GLY A 53 6.09 7.80 8.33
CA GLY A 53 7.13 8.79 8.54
C GLY A 53 8.46 8.18 8.98
N LYS A 54 8.84 8.43 10.24
CA LYS A 54 10.09 7.93 10.86
C LYS A 54 9.84 6.90 11.97
N ASP A 55 8.73 6.18 11.96
CA ASP A 55 8.40 5.20 12.99
C ASP A 55 9.50 4.14 13.21
N TYR A 56 10.17 3.73 12.13
CA TYR A 56 11.31 2.80 12.15
C TYR A 56 12.67 3.51 12.19
N ARG A 57 12.78 4.65 12.86
CA ARG A 57 14.04 5.44 12.91
C ARG A 57 15.25 4.67 13.43
N HIS A 58 15.02 3.66 14.27
CA HIS A 58 16.10 2.82 14.82
C HIS A 58 16.74 1.91 13.78
N ASP A 59 16.03 1.61 12.71
CA ASP A 59 16.47 0.75 11.61
C ASP A 59 17.13 1.55 10.46
N GLY A 60 17.22 2.88 10.61
CA GLY A 60 17.89 3.77 9.68
C GLY A 60 17.01 4.27 8.53
N GLU A 61 17.60 5.07 7.65
CA GLU A 61 16.89 5.78 6.56
C GLU A 61 16.20 4.85 5.57
N SER A 62 16.71 3.63 5.38
CA SER A 62 16.10 2.63 4.50
C SER A 62 14.68 2.23 4.93
N HIS A 63 14.33 2.48 6.20
CA HIS A 63 13.04 2.17 6.80
C HIS A 63 12.12 3.39 6.95
N PHE A 64 12.57 4.59 6.55
CA PHE A 64 11.72 5.78 6.61
C PHE A 64 10.63 5.73 5.53
N GLY A 65 9.38 5.77 5.98
CA GLY A 65 8.21 5.66 5.10
C GLY A 65 7.95 6.88 4.21
N MET A 66 8.54 8.04 4.52
CA MET A 66 8.20 9.33 3.88
C MET A 66 8.30 9.32 2.35
N ARG A 67 9.39 8.76 1.79
CA ARG A 67 9.60 8.73 0.33
C ARG A 67 8.56 7.85 -0.37
N ALA A 68 8.29 6.67 0.20
CA ALA A 68 7.28 5.75 -0.32
C ALA A 68 5.88 6.36 -0.19
N GLN A 69 5.57 7.01 0.94
CA GLN A 69 4.29 7.71 1.12
C GLN A 69 4.11 8.83 0.09
N ALA A 70 5.14 9.64 -0.15
CA ALA A 70 5.10 10.69 -1.16
C ALA A 70 4.84 10.11 -2.56
N TYR A 71 5.54 9.04 -2.93
CA TYR A 71 5.33 8.33 -4.18
C TYR A 71 3.90 7.79 -4.29
N LEU A 72 3.45 6.99 -3.31
CA LEU A 72 2.11 6.37 -3.33
C LEU A 72 0.99 7.41 -3.33
N SER A 73 1.17 8.54 -2.65
CA SER A 73 0.21 9.65 -2.63
C SER A 73 0.16 10.44 -3.94
N SER A 74 1.19 10.32 -4.80
CA SER A 74 1.19 10.95 -6.13
C SER A 74 0.42 10.14 -7.18
N LEU A 75 0.10 8.88 -6.87
CA LEU A 75 -0.61 7.98 -7.75
C LEU A 75 -2.14 8.07 -7.51
N ASN A 76 -2.92 7.61 -8.49
CA ASN A 76 -4.37 7.55 -8.41
C ASN A 76 -4.84 6.33 -7.58
N LEU A 77 -4.43 6.27 -6.32
CA LEU A 77 -4.82 5.27 -5.33
C LEU A 77 -5.68 5.92 -4.25
N VAL A 78 -6.58 5.14 -3.64
CA VAL A 78 -7.24 5.56 -2.40
C VAL A 78 -6.23 5.48 -1.27
N ASN A 79 -5.85 6.62 -0.69
CA ASN A 79 -4.86 6.72 0.37
C ASN A 79 -5.55 6.91 1.73
N LEU A 80 -5.29 6.02 2.69
CA LEU A 80 -5.92 5.96 4.00
C LEU A 80 -4.87 6.07 5.12
N TYR A 81 -5.15 6.91 6.10
CA TYR A 81 -4.21 7.24 7.19
C TYR A 81 -4.91 7.17 8.55
N PRO A 82 -5.24 5.97 9.06
CA PRO A 82 -5.92 5.84 10.35
C PRO A 82 -5.07 6.38 11.49
N GLU A 83 -5.70 7.07 12.43
CA GLU A 83 -5.08 7.58 13.65
C GLU A 83 -5.39 6.69 14.88
N THR A 84 -6.51 5.98 14.84
CA THR A 84 -6.96 5.07 15.90
C THR A 84 -7.14 3.64 15.37
N LYS A 85 -7.22 2.67 16.28
CA LYS A 85 -7.44 1.26 15.93
C LYS A 85 -8.85 1.03 15.36
N GLU A 86 -9.80 1.78 15.84
CA GLU A 86 -11.20 1.72 15.41
C GLU A 86 -11.32 2.13 13.94
N GLU A 87 -10.64 3.20 13.54
CA GLU A 87 -10.61 3.67 12.15
C GLU A 87 -10.00 2.63 11.18
N ILE A 88 -9.06 1.79 11.65
CA ILE A 88 -8.45 0.75 10.80
C ILE A 88 -9.50 -0.22 10.28
N SER A 89 -10.41 -0.66 11.13
CA SER A 89 -11.46 -1.61 10.74
C SER A 89 -12.35 -1.04 9.63
N ASP A 90 -12.80 0.19 9.81
CA ASP A 90 -13.68 0.87 8.84
C ASP A 90 -12.96 1.10 7.50
N MET A 91 -11.69 1.53 7.56
CA MET A 91 -10.87 1.77 6.37
C MET A 91 -10.55 0.47 5.62
N VAL A 92 -10.32 -0.65 6.31
CA VAL A 92 -10.13 -1.96 5.67
C VAL A 92 -11.42 -2.42 4.98
N GLU A 93 -12.57 -2.22 5.62
CA GLU A 93 -13.85 -2.49 4.97
C GLU A 93 -14.06 -1.63 3.72
N GLU A 94 -13.71 -0.35 3.77
CA GLU A 94 -13.72 0.52 2.61
C GLU A 94 -12.82 -0.01 1.49
N MET A 95 -11.60 -0.42 1.83
CA MET A 95 -10.68 -1.02 0.85
C MET A 95 -11.25 -2.26 0.17
N ILE A 96 -11.99 -3.10 0.90
CA ILE A 96 -12.63 -4.30 0.34
C ILE A 96 -13.75 -3.92 -0.64
N LYS A 97 -14.55 -2.92 -0.29
CA LYS A 97 -15.78 -2.55 -1.00
C LYS A 97 -15.56 -1.62 -2.20
N ASN A 98 -14.50 -0.81 -2.19
CA ASN A 98 -14.34 0.29 -3.14
C ASN A 98 -13.93 -0.14 -4.57
N GLY A 99 -13.49 -1.38 -4.77
CA GLY A 99 -13.06 -1.88 -6.09
C GLY A 99 -11.88 -1.13 -6.71
N LYS A 100 -11.13 -0.32 -5.95
CA LYS A 100 -10.04 0.52 -6.42
C LYS A 100 -8.71 0.10 -5.79
N PRO A 101 -7.56 0.36 -6.44
CA PRO A 101 -6.28 0.24 -5.78
C PRO A 101 -6.25 1.18 -4.56
N SER A 102 -5.75 0.66 -3.45
CA SER A 102 -5.80 1.40 -2.17
C SER A 102 -4.51 1.19 -1.38
N PHE A 103 -4.10 2.21 -0.64
CA PHE A 103 -2.98 2.16 0.28
C PHE A 103 -3.41 2.62 1.67
N ILE A 104 -3.18 1.81 2.67
CA ILE A 104 -3.36 2.19 4.08
C ILE A 104 -2.00 2.27 4.78
N SER A 105 -1.73 3.41 5.41
CA SER A 105 -0.48 3.68 6.13
C SER A 105 -0.71 3.53 7.63
N LEU A 106 -0.17 2.47 8.20
CA LEU A 106 -0.30 2.18 9.63
C LEU A 106 0.86 2.80 10.41
N LYS A 107 0.55 3.40 11.56
CA LYS A 107 1.54 3.74 12.59
C LYS A 107 2.07 2.47 13.26
N ARG A 108 3.29 2.55 13.79
CA ARG A 108 3.86 1.51 14.64
C ARG A 108 3.62 1.83 16.12
#